data_86f8edc062ac8d7771ed1e93d32b2c3f
#
_entry.id   86f8edc062ac8d7771ed1e93d32b2c3f
#
_cell.length_a   1.000
_cell.length_b   1.000
_cell.length_c   1.000
_cell.angle_alpha   90.00
_cell.angle_beta   90.00
_cell.angle_gamma   90.00
#
_symmetry.space_group_name_H-M   'P 1'
#
loop_
_entity.id
_entity.type
_entity.pdbx_description
1 polymer ?
#
loop_
_entity_poly.entity_id
_entity_poly.type
_entity_poly.pdbx_seq_one_letter_code
_entity_poly.pdbx_strand_id
1 'polypeptide(L)' 'EIVSNLQSVSEDLADKALDALKEAHRAGEAKRPELERQLTQARRAVEKAIGVLSRLD' A
#
# COMPACT_ATOMS: atom_id res chain seq x y z
N GLU A 1 -5.47 -18.40 -2.86
CA GLU A 1 -4.08 -18.83 -2.71
C GLU A 1 -3.23 -17.64 -2.30
N ILE A 2 -1.95 -17.87 -2.00
CA ILE A 2 -1.12 -16.88 -1.33
C ILE A 2 -0.94 -15.62 -2.18
N VAL A 3 -0.58 -15.77 -3.45
CA VAL A 3 -0.36 -14.61 -4.32
C VAL A 3 -1.63 -13.79 -4.45
N SER A 4 -2.74 -14.46 -4.64
CA SER A 4 -4.04 -13.80 -4.75
C SER A 4 -4.38 -13.03 -3.47
N ASN A 5 -4.12 -13.64 -2.31
CA ASN A 5 -4.35 -12.99 -1.02
C ASN A 5 -3.45 -11.74 -0.86
N LEU A 6 -2.19 -11.86 -1.28
CA LEU A 6 -1.27 -10.73 -1.21
C LEU A 6 -1.68 -9.60 -2.15
N GLN A 7 -2.24 -9.94 -3.31
CA GLN A 7 -2.76 -8.92 -4.23
C GLN A 7 -3.90 -8.14 -3.60
N SER A 8 -4.79 -8.83 -2.89
CA SER A 8 -5.88 -8.16 -2.17
C SER A 8 -5.34 -7.26 -1.07
N VAL A 9 -4.31 -7.72 -0.33
CA VAL A 9 -3.67 -6.91 0.69
C VAL A 9 -3.03 -5.66 0.07
N SER A 10 -2.38 -5.82 -1.08
CA SER A 10 -1.77 -4.68 -1.77
C SER A 10 -2.81 -3.64 -2.15
N GLU A 11 -3.96 -4.09 -2.66
CA GLU A 11 -5.06 -3.18 -3.02
C GLU A 11 -5.62 -2.47 -1.80
N ASP A 12 -5.79 -3.19 -0.69
CA ASP A 12 -6.28 -2.60 0.55
C ASP A 12 -5.30 -1.54 1.07
N LEU A 13 -4.00 -1.82 0.99
CA LEU A 13 -2.99 -0.86 1.41
C LEU A 13 -3.02 0.40 0.54
N ALA A 14 -3.22 0.23 -0.77
CA ALA A 14 -3.31 1.36 -1.69
C ALA A 14 -4.52 2.24 -1.35
N ASP A 15 -5.66 1.61 -1.06
CA ASP A 15 -6.87 2.34 -0.69
C ASP A 15 -6.67 3.11 0.61
N LYS A 16 -6.03 2.50 1.60
CA LYS A 16 -5.77 3.15 2.87
C LYS A 16 -4.77 4.30 2.72
N ALA A 17 -3.77 4.14 1.86
CA ALA A 17 -2.81 5.20 1.59
C ALA A 17 -3.52 6.41 0.93
N LEU A 18 -4.43 6.13 0.01
CA LEU A 18 -5.20 7.18 -0.64
C LEU A 18 -6.11 7.90 0.36
N ASP A 19 -6.76 7.14 1.25
CA ASP A 19 -7.60 7.72 2.29
C ASP A 19 -6.79 8.63 3.21
N ALA A 20 -5.60 8.20 3.61
CA ALA A 20 -4.72 9.01 4.46
C ALA A 20 -4.34 10.31 3.76
N LEU A 21 -4.06 10.25 2.46
CA LEU A 21 -3.71 11.43 1.68
C LEU A 21 -4.90 12.39 1.57
N LYS A 22 -6.09 11.86 1.31
CA LYS A 22 -7.30 12.67 1.23
C LYS A 22 -7.61 13.35 2.55
N GLU A 23 -7.43 12.63 3.66
CA GLU A 23 -7.69 13.18 4.98
C GLU A 23 -6.72 14.32 5.31
N ALA A 24 -5.44 14.14 4.98
CA ALA A 24 -4.45 15.19 5.18
C ALA A 24 -4.78 16.41 4.33
N HIS A 25 -5.22 16.19 3.10
CA HIS A 25 -5.60 17.27 2.19
C HIS A 25 -6.79 18.04 2.73
N ARG A 26 -7.78 17.32 3.24
CA ARG A 26 -8.97 17.93 3.84
C ARG A 26 -8.62 18.76 5.07
N ALA A 27 -7.61 18.32 5.84
CA ALA A 27 -7.13 19.04 7.00
C ALA A 27 -6.21 20.22 6.66
N GLY A 28 -5.95 20.44 5.39
CA GLY A 28 -5.12 21.56 4.94
C GLY A 28 -3.63 21.33 5.07
N GLU A 29 -3.19 20.10 5.24
CA GLU A 29 -1.77 19.78 5.36
C GLU A 29 -1.09 19.85 4.00
N ALA A 30 0.08 20.50 3.97
CA ALA A 30 0.86 20.62 2.74
C ALA A 30 1.81 19.46 2.53
N LYS A 31 2.16 18.76 3.60
CA LYS A 31 3.13 17.66 3.53
C LYS A 31 2.41 16.33 3.36
N ARG A 32 3.10 15.42 2.68
CA ARG A 32 2.66 14.04 2.58
C ARG A 32 2.63 13.42 3.99
N PRO A 33 1.49 12.87 4.44
CA PRO A 33 1.40 12.35 5.80
C PRO A 33 2.28 11.11 6.00
N GLU A 34 2.83 10.97 7.20
CA GLU A 34 3.69 9.84 7.54
C GLU A 34 2.94 8.51 7.37
N LEU A 35 1.67 8.48 7.75
CA LEU A 35 0.86 7.28 7.61
C LEU A 35 0.79 6.81 6.16
N GLU A 36 0.59 7.75 5.23
CA GLU A 36 0.51 7.41 3.81
C GLU A 36 1.85 6.86 3.32
N ARG A 37 2.95 7.44 3.79
CA ARG A 37 4.29 6.98 3.41
C ARG A 37 4.53 5.56 3.89
N GLN A 38 4.15 5.26 5.14
CA GLN A 38 4.31 3.92 5.71
C GLN A 38 3.45 2.90 4.99
N LEU A 39 2.22 3.26 4.64
CA LEU A 39 1.33 2.36 3.90
C LEU A 39 1.88 2.08 2.51
N THR A 40 2.44 3.10 1.86
CA THR A 40 3.06 2.92 0.54
C THR A 40 4.28 2.01 0.63
N GLN A 41 5.10 2.15 1.67
CA GLN A 41 6.25 1.26 1.88
C GLN A 41 5.80 -0.17 2.12
N ALA A 42 4.77 -0.36 2.93
CA ALA A 42 4.23 -1.70 3.20
C ALA A 42 3.72 -2.32 1.90
N ARG A 43 3.04 -1.54 1.07
CA ARG A 43 2.56 -2.03 -0.22
C ARG A 43 3.71 -2.48 -1.11
N ARG A 44 4.78 -1.71 -1.15
CA ARG A 44 5.97 -2.08 -1.95
C ARG A 44 6.57 -3.39 -1.49
N ALA A 45 6.62 -3.62 -0.16
CA ALA A 45 7.12 -4.88 0.39
C ALA A 45 6.23 -6.05 -0.02
N VAL A 46 4.91 -5.84 0.02
CA VAL A 46 3.95 -6.86 -0.41
C VAL A 46 4.12 -7.15 -1.91
N GLU A 47 4.28 -6.11 -2.73
CA GLU A 47 4.48 -6.28 -4.18
C GLU A 47 5.77 -7.05 -4.46
N LYS A 48 6.81 -6.80 -3.68
CA LYS A 48 8.06 -7.55 -3.83
C LYS A 48 7.83 -9.04 -3.50
N ALA A 49 7.08 -9.31 -2.43
CA ALA A 49 6.75 -10.68 -2.07
C ALA A 49 5.97 -11.38 -3.18
N ILE A 50 5.01 -10.68 -3.78
CA ILE A 50 4.25 -11.20 -4.91
C ILE A 50 5.20 -11.58 -6.05
N GLY A 51 6.13 -10.70 -6.37
CA GLY A 51 7.09 -10.94 -7.44
C GLY A 51 7.97 -12.16 -7.18
N VAL A 52 8.44 -12.32 -5.94
CA VAL A 52 9.25 -13.47 -5.56
C VAL A 52 8.44 -14.76 -5.70
N LEU A 53 7.24 -14.78 -5.16
CA LEU A 53 6.39 -15.97 -5.18
C LEU A 53 5.96 -16.34 -6.60
N SER A 54 5.74 -15.34 -7.44
CA SER A 54 5.33 -15.58 -8.83
C SER A 54 6.44 -16.25 -9.65
N ARG A 55 7.68 -16.11 -9.22
CA ARG A 55 8.83 -16.75 -9.91
C ARG A 55 9.08 -18.18 -9.49
N LEU A 56 8.37 -18.66 -8.47
CA LEU A 56 8.54 -20.03 -8.00
C LEU A 56 7.94 -21.07 -8.95
N ASP A 57 7.08 -20.65 -9.85
CA ASP A 57 6.49 -21.53 -10.87
C ASP A 57 7.41 -21.67 -12.11
#